data_9d7012984bcb9e06cc10f1d5fae4aed4
#
_entry.id   9d7012984bcb9e06cc10f1d5fae4aed4
#
_cell.length_a   1.000
_cell.length_b   1.000
_cell.length_c   1.000
_cell.angle_alpha   90.00
_cell.angle_beta   90.00
_cell.angle_gamma   90.00
#
_symmetry.space_group_name_H-M   'P 1'
#
loop_
_entity.id
_entity.type
_entity.pdbx_description
1 polymer ?
#
loop_
_entity_poly.entity_id
_entity_poly.type
_entity_poly.pdbx_seq_one_letter_code
_entity_poly.pdbx_strand_id
1 'polypeptide(L)'
;AVLRGVGPARAMTVRREHVEIPSIENVELLDRVNGIGYLHITSFQKKTASDLDAAMRQLDAAGMRSLIIDLRGNPGGLLSAAVDVSDLFIDRGLVVATRGRSPEEDFNYTASHAGTWHMPISLLIDSDSASSSEIFAGAIKDHNRGKIIGVQSYGKGSIQGIFPMDAAGVGMRLTTAHFYSPTGQPYSRVGVSPDLWVQQTARPDASGQMINNDATLATALSEIRKTLNPVISQPVARRIIAQ
;
A
#
# COMPACT_ATOMS: atom_id res chain seq x y z
N ALA A 1 -10.33 -25.05 20.55
CA ALA A 1 -10.92 -26.21 19.85
C ALA A 1 -11.00 -25.88 18.36
N VAL A 2 -10.73 -26.84 17.49
CA VAL A 2 -10.79 -26.70 16.03
C VAL A 2 -11.97 -27.53 15.51
N LEU A 3 -12.81 -26.89 14.69
CA LEU A 3 -13.91 -27.54 13.98
C LEU A 3 -13.52 -27.70 12.50
N ARG A 4 -13.57 -28.93 11.97
CA ARG A 4 -13.40 -29.20 10.53
C ARG A 4 -14.64 -29.87 10.00
N GLY A 5 -15.38 -29.21 9.12
CA GLY A 5 -16.64 -29.71 8.58
C GLY A 5 -17.73 -29.88 9.64
N VAL A 6 -18.61 -30.90 9.49
CA VAL A 6 -19.79 -31.15 10.34
C VAL A 6 -19.47 -32.03 11.56
N GLY A 7 -18.21 -32.32 11.85
CA GLY A 7 -17.81 -33.19 12.97
C GLY A 7 -17.72 -32.44 14.31
N PRO A 8 -17.59 -33.18 15.44
CA PRO A 8 -17.42 -32.57 16.75
C PRO A 8 -16.11 -31.80 16.85
N ALA A 9 -16.11 -30.68 17.58
CA ALA A 9 -14.92 -29.88 17.83
C ALA A 9 -13.86 -30.68 18.58
N ARG A 10 -12.62 -30.70 18.12
CA ARG A 10 -11.49 -31.37 18.76
C ARG A 10 -10.64 -30.38 19.53
N ALA A 11 -10.28 -30.73 20.76
CA ALA A 11 -9.26 -30.01 21.50
C ALA A 11 -7.88 -30.29 20.86
N MET A 12 -7.12 -29.22 20.56
CA MET A 12 -5.76 -29.34 20.05
C MET A 12 -4.85 -28.49 20.93
N THR A 13 -3.71 -29.06 21.30
CA THR A 13 -2.61 -28.29 21.93
C THR A 13 -1.74 -27.70 20.82
N VAL A 14 -1.59 -26.39 20.83
CA VAL A 14 -0.69 -25.67 19.91
C VAL A 14 0.46 -25.09 20.71
N ARG A 15 1.68 -25.20 20.16
CA ARG A 15 2.86 -24.54 20.67
C ARG A 15 3.02 -23.19 19.99
N ARG A 16 3.38 -22.15 20.73
CA ARG A 16 3.79 -20.88 20.13
C ARG A 16 5.17 -21.06 19.53
N GLU A 17 5.27 -20.76 18.23
CA GLU A 17 6.53 -20.72 17.50
C GLU A 17 6.59 -19.40 16.70
N HIS A 18 7.82 -18.98 16.37
CA HIS A 18 8.00 -17.86 15.47
C HIS A 18 7.65 -18.33 14.04
N VAL A 19 6.61 -17.76 13.47
CA VAL A 19 6.20 -18.02 12.07
C VAL A 19 6.50 -16.77 11.26
N GLU A 20 7.44 -16.88 10.32
CA GLU A 20 7.66 -15.82 9.33
C GLU A 20 6.59 -15.96 8.24
N ILE A 21 5.76 -14.94 8.11
CA ILE A 21 4.78 -14.84 7.03
C ILE A 21 5.34 -13.85 6.02
N PRO A 22 5.50 -14.21 4.74
CA PRO A 22 5.93 -13.26 3.72
C PRO A 22 5.01 -12.04 3.70
N SER A 23 5.60 -10.85 3.59
CA SER A 23 4.86 -9.60 3.46
C SER A 23 4.78 -9.10 2.01
N ILE A 24 5.51 -9.74 1.10
CA ILE A 24 5.50 -9.48 -0.34
C ILE A 24 5.02 -10.74 -1.05
N GLU A 25 3.99 -10.61 -1.86
CA GLU A 25 3.36 -11.70 -2.60
C GLU A 25 3.11 -11.31 -4.06
N ASN A 26 2.82 -12.29 -4.91
CA ASN A 26 2.41 -12.12 -6.30
C ASN A 26 3.40 -11.27 -7.14
N VAL A 27 4.70 -11.53 -6.99
CA VAL A 27 5.77 -10.80 -7.70
C VAL A 27 5.86 -11.30 -9.14
N GLU A 28 5.41 -10.48 -10.09
CA GLU A 28 5.37 -10.87 -11.51
C GLU A 28 5.42 -9.69 -12.49
N LEU A 29 5.79 -9.95 -13.74
CA LEU A 29 5.59 -9.01 -14.84
C LEU A 29 4.21 -9.26 -15.48
N LEU A 30 3.25 -8.40 -15.17
CA LEU A 30 1.90 -8.46 -15.73
C LEU A 30 1.87 -8.12 -17.23
N ASP A 31 2.70 -7.18 -17.65
CA ASP A 31 2.82 -6.79 -19.05
C ASP A 31 4.31 -6.85 -19.46
N ARG A 32 4.70 -7.98 -20.03
CA ARG A 32 6.09 -8.22 -20.46
C ARG A 32 6.53 -7.33 -21.62
N VAL A 33 5.60 -6.88 -22.46
CA VAL A 33 5.90 -6.02 -23.62
C VAL A 33 6.27 -4.62 -23.16
N ASN A 34 5.51 -4.08 -22.19
CA ASN A 34 5.72 -2.74 -21.65
C ASN A 34 6.61 -2.75 -20.38
N GLY A 35 6.99 -3.92 -19.87
CA GLY A 35 7.78 -4.04 -18.64
C GLY A 35 7.04 -3.58 -17.40
N ILE A 36 5.75 -3.91 -17.25
CA ILE A 36 4.97 -3.52 -16.07
C ILE A 36 5.02 -4.63 -15.04
N GLY A 37 5.74 -4.37 -13.93
CA GLY A 37 5.80 -5.23 -12.77
C GLY A 37 4.60 -5.05 -11.84
N TYR A 38 4.32 -6.08 -11.06
CA TYR A 38 3.31 -6.08 -10.02
C TYR A 38 3.81 -6.82 -8.80
N LEU A 39 3.43 -6.35 -7.63
CA LEU A 39 3.57 -7.06 -6.37
C LEU A 39 2.51 -6.61 -5.38
N HIS A 40 2.20 -7.47 -4.42
CA HIS A 40 1.26 -7.19 -3.32
C HIS A 40 2.03 -7.13 -2.00
N ILE A 41 1.86 -6.03 -1.27
CA ILE A 41 2.34 -5.91 0.12
C ILE A 41 1.16 -6.24 1.03
N THR A 42 1.22 -7.37 1.73
CA THR A 42 0.13 -7.86 2.59
C THR A 42 0.15 -7.26 3.99
N SER A 43 1.32 -6.84 4.46
CA SER A 43 1.50 -6.20 5.77
C SER A 43 2.86 -5.51 5.85
N PHE A 44 3.03 -4.61 6.83
CA PHE A 44 4.31 -3.94 7.09
C PHE A 44 5.02 -4.58 8.27
N GLN A 45 6.04 -5.39 7.99
CA GLN A 45 6.86 -6.14 8.94
C GLN A 45 8.31 -5.68 8.88
N LYS A 46 9.13 -6.08 9.85
CA LYS A 46 10.53 -5.67 9.96
C LYS A 46 11.36 -5.89 8.69
N LYS A 47 11.04 -6.95 7.93
CA LYS A 47 11.78 -7.32 6.69
C LYS A 47 11.12 -6.79 5.41
N THR A 48 9.97 -6.13 5.48
CA THR A 48 9.20 -5.74 4.29
C THR A 48 10.01 -4.89 3.31
N ALA A 49 10.78 -3.92 3.79
CA ALA A 49 11.58 -3.07 2.91
C ALA A 49 12.69 -3.87 2.19
N SER A 50 13.40 -4.76 2.89
CA SER A 50 14.42 -5.62 2.28
C SER A 50 13.82 -6.64 1.29
N ASP A 51 12.67 -7.22 1.63
CA ASP A 51 11.99 -8.18 0.79
C ASP A 51 11.42 -7.51 -0.48
N LEU A 52 10.92 -6.28 -0.32
CA LEU A 52 10.45 -5.44 -1.44
C LEU A 52 11.60 -5.07 -2.38
N ASP A 53 12.74 -4.62 -1.86
CA ASP A 53 13.92 -4.30 -2.67
C ASP A 53 14.41 -5.54 -3.44
N ALA A 54 14.46 -6.70 -2.80
CA ALA A 54 14.82 -7.95 -3.45
C ALA A 54 13.83 -8.33 -4.57
N ALA A 55 12.52 -8.20 -4.33
CA ALA A 55 11.50 -8.44 -5.34
C ALA A 55 11.61 -7.46 -6.52
N MET A 56 11.86 -6.19 -6.26
CA MET A 56 12.07 -5.17 -7.30
C MET A 56 13.33 -5.46 -8.14
N ARG A 57 14.43 -5.88 -7.52
CA ARG A 57 15.65 -6.31 -8.26
C ARG A 57 15.38 -7.53 -9.15
N GLN A 58 14.57 -8.48 -8.69
CA GLN A 58 14.16 -9.62 -9.50
C GLN A 58 13.34 -9.17 -10.72
N LEU A 59 12.40 -8.27 -10.52
CA LEU A 59 11.57 -7.71 -11.61
C LEU A 59 12.40 -6.85 -12.56
N ASP A 60 13.35 -6.06 -12.08
CA ASP A 60 14.27 -5.25 -12.89
C ASP A 60 15.13 -6.15 -13.81
N ALA A 61 15.71 -7.21 -13.25
CA ALA A 61 16.45 -8.20 -14.04
C ALA A 61 15.58 -8.93 -15.09
N ALA A 62 14.25 -8.98 -14.86
CA ALA A 62 13.29 -9.52 -15.83
C ALA A 62 12.79 -8.46 -16.85
N GLY A 63 13.27 -7.21 -16.77
CA GLY A 63 12.94 -6.13 -17.70
C GLY A 63 11.82 -5.20 -17.23
N MET A 64 11.63 -5.05 -15.92
CA MET A 64 10.67 -4.09 -15.37
C MET A 64 11.07 -2.65 -15.72
N ARG A 65 10.08 -1.85 -16.12
CA ARG A 65 10.21 -0.43 -16.43
C ARG A 65 9.26 0.45 -15.60
N SER A 66 8.28 -0.16 -14.97
CA SER A 66 7.30 0.48 -14.08
C SER A 66 6.71 -0.55 -13.13
N LEU A 67 6.13 -0.12 -12.01
CA LEU A 67 5.65 -1.02 -10.97
C LEU A 67 4.26 -0.63 -10.48
N ILE A 68 3.40 -1.62 -10.33
CA ILE A 68 2.13 -1.52 -9.59
C ILE A 68 2.34 -2.20 -8.24
N ILE A 69 2.13 -1.44 -7.16
CA ILE A 69 2.19 -1.93 -5.78
C ILE A 69 0.77 -2.02 -5.24
N ASP A 70 0.33 -3.22 -4.90
CA ASP A 70 -1.00 -3.45 -4.35
C ASP A 70 -0.97 -3.40 -2.83
N LEU A 71 -1.76 -2.52 -2.24
CA LEU A 71 -1.95 -2.37 -0.80
C LEU A 71 -3.37 -2.73 -0.37
N ARG A 72 -4.21 -3.22 -1.28
CA ARG A 72 -5.59 -3.60 -0.97
C ARG A 72 -5.61 -4.72 0.06
N GLY A 73 -6.52 -4.62 1.03
CA GLY A 73 -6.59 -5.57 2.14
C GLY A 73 -5.43 -5.51 3.14
N ASN A 74 -4.48 -4.58 3.01
CA ASN A 74 -3.35 -4.46 3.92
C ASN A 74 -3.69 -3.60 5.14
N PRO A 75 -3.83 -4.20 6.34
CA PRO A 75 -4.23 -3.47 7.56
C PRO A 75 -3.09 -2.61 8.16
N GLY A 76 -1.92 -2.58 7.53
CA GLY A 76 -0.73 -1.88 7.99
C GLY A 76 0.27 -2.79 8.70
N GLY A 77 0.87 -2.31 9.76
CA GLY A 77 1.90 -3.01 10.52
C GLY A 77 2.81 -2.04 11.28
N LEU A 78 4.11 -2.24 11.17
CA LEU A 78 5.11 -1.40 11.84
C LEU A 78 5.26 -0.06 11.12
N LEU A 79 5.23 1.03 11.88
CA LEU A 79 5.49 2.38 11.38
C LEU A 79 6.88 2.48 10.73
N SER A 80 7.90 1.94 11.39
CA SER A 80 9.27 1.96 10.88
C SER A 80 9.37 1.26 9.52
N ALA A 81 8.68 0.14 9.33
CA ALA A 81 8.66 -0.56 8.04
C ALA A 81 8.00 0.27 6.93
N ALA A 82 6.95 1.05 7.25
CA ALA A 82 6.35 1.95 6.26
C ALA A 82 7.31 3.10 5.89
N VAL A 83 8.07 3.62 6.85
CA VAL A 83 9.11 4.63 6.59
C VAL A 83 10.21 4.04 5.71
N ASP A 84 10.73 2.86 6.07
CA ASP A 84 11.80 2.17 5.32
C ASP A 84 11.35 1.83 3.88
N VAL A 85 10.09 1.40 3.71
CA VAL A 85 9.50 1.15 2.37
C VAL A 85 9.36 2.45 1.58
N SER A 86 8.93 3.54 2.23
CA SER A 86 8.81 4.84 1.57
C SER A 86 10.18 5.37 1.12
N ASP A 87 11.20 5.13 1.90
CA ASP A 87 12.59 5.54 1.65
C ASP A 87 13.19 4.86 0.38
N LEU A 88 12.62 3.73 -0.05
CA LEU A 88 12.98 3.10 -1.34
C LEU A 88 12.49 3.89 -2.56
N PHE A 89 11.56 4.83 -2.41
CA PHE A 89 10.92 5.55 -3.52
C PHE A 89 11.02 7.07 -3.42
N ILE A 90 11.32 7.61 -2.25
CA ILE A 90 11.37 9.05 -1.96
C ILE A 90 12.80 9.43 -1.62
N ASP A 91 13.41 10.30 -2.42
CA ASP A 91 14.83 10.68 -2.24
C ASP A 91 15.08 11.45 -0.94
N ARG A 92 14.14 12.31 -0.56
CA ARG A 92 14.26 13.16 0.63
C ARG A 92 12.92 13.81 0.98
N GLY A 93 12.77 14.12 2.23
CA GLY A 93 11.63 14.87 2.76
C GLY A 93 10.84 14.09 3.79
N LEU A 94 9.81 14.70 4.31
CA LEU A 94 8.96 14.11 5.34
C LEU A 94 8.16 12.93 4.75
N VAL A 95 8.18 11.80 5.43
CA VAL A 95 7.34 10.62 5.12
C VAL A 95 6.07 10.66 5.94
N VAL A 96 6.21 10.88 7.24
CA VAL A 96 5.09 10.97 8.17
C VAL A 96 5.51 11.79 9.39
N ALA A 97 4.59 12.56 9.94
CA ALA A 97 4.74 13.17 11.25
C ALA A 97 3.84 12.48 12.25
N THR A 98 4.31 12.34 13.49
CA THR A 98 3.47 11.98 14.64
C THR A 98 3.32 13.19 15.56
N ARG A 99 2.13 13.38 16.11
CA ARG A 99 1.85 14.44 17.07
C ARG A 99 1.07 13.82 18.22
N GLY A 100 1.61 13.99 19.41
CA GLY A 100 1.06 13.47 20.65
C GLY A 100 0.43 14.54 21.53
N ARG A 101 0.20 14.17 22.76
CA ARG A 101 -0.28 15.10 23.80
C ARG A 101 0.85 15.97 24.34
N SER A 102 2.07 15.45 24.31
CA SER A 102 3.26 16.15 24.74
C SER A 102 4.30 16.25 23.62
N PRO A 103 5.18 17.26 23.60
CA PRO A 103 6.19 17.43 22.57
C PRO A 103 7.15 16.22 22.41
N GLU A 104 7.32 15.43 23.46
CA GLU A 104 8.17 14.23 23.47
C GLU A 104 7.58 13.10 22.60
N GLU A 105 6.29 13.20 22.23
CA GLU A 105 5.60 12.27 21.33
C GLU A 105 5.55 12.79 19.88
N ASP A 106 6.15 13.96 19.64
CA ASP A 106 6.21 14.59 18.32
C ASP A 106 7.45 14.16 17.57
N PHE A 107 7.27 13.40 16.51
CA PHE A 107 8.38 12.95 15.66
C PHE A 107 8.08 13.26 14.20
N ASN A 108 9.16 13.54 13.46
CA ASN A 108 9.16 13.66 12.01
C ASN A 108 10.03 12.54 11.43
N TYR A 109 9.42 11.66 10.66
CA TYR A 109 10.11 10.58 9.97
C TYR A 109 10.37 11.01 8.54
N THR A 110 11.64 11.06 8.14
CA THR A 110 12.07 11.59 6.85
C THR A 110 12.77 10.52 6.03
N ALA A 111 12.54 10.55 4.74
CA ALA A 111 13.34 9.81 3.78
C ALA A 111 14.74 10.42 3.68
N SER A 112 15.76 9.57 3.63
CA SER A 112 17.18 9.98 3.67
C SER A 112 18.09 9.07 2.85
N HIS A 113 17.57 8.03 2.21
CA HIS A 113 18.38 7.02 1.52
C HIS A 113 18.83 7.53 0.14
N ALA A 114 20.13 7.36 -0.14
CA ALA A 114 20.65 7.53 -1.49
C ALA A 114 20.45 6.22 -2.26
N GLY A 115 19.89 6.27 -3.45
CA GLY A 115 19.71 5.08 -4.30
C GLY A 115 18.26 4.58 -4.37
N THR A 116 17.34 5.51 -4.36
CA THR A 116 15.91 5.24 -4.55
C THR A 116 15.58 4.73 -5.95
N TRP A 117 14.49 3.98 -6.03
CA TRP A 117 13.93 3.51 -7.28
C TRP A 117 13.13 4.63 -7.96
N HIS A 118 13.47 4.97 -9.23
CA HIS A 118 12.86 6.10 -9.93
C HIS A 118 11.85 5.75 -11.03
N MET A 119 11.64 4.43 -11.32
CA MET A 119 10.65 4.04 -12.31
C MET A 119 9.24 4.55 -11.93
N PRO A 120 8.34 4.77 -12.91
CA PRO A 120 6.94 5.09 -12.65
C PRO A 120 6.27 4.05 -11.77
N ILE A 121 5.53 4.50 -10.76
CA ILE A 121 4.78 3.62 -9.86
C ILE A 121 3.31 4.03 -9.76
N SER A 122 2.45 3.04 -9.51
CA SER A 122 1.06 3.24 -9.10
C SER A 122 0.76 2.37 -7.88
N LEU A 123 0.02 2.90 -6.93
CA LEU A 123 -0.42 2.17 -5.74
C LEU A 123 -1.91 1.88 -5.83
N LEU A 124 -2.31 0.65 -5.52
CA LEU A 124 -3.72 0.27 -5.39
C LEU A 124 -4.09 0.28 -3.91
N ILE A 125 -5.20 0.94 -3.58
CA ILE A 125 -5.74 1.01 -2.22
C ILE A 125 -7.23 0.67 -2.20
N ASP A 126 -7.70 0.21 -1.05
CA ASP A 126 -9.12 -0.02 -0.76
C ASP A 126 -9.49 0.41 0.66
N SER A 127 -10.74 0.17 1.07
CA SER A 127 -11.23 0.49 2.41
C SER A 127 -10.55 -0.29 3.55
N ASP A 128 -9.84 -1.36 3.25
CA ASP A 128 -9.11 -2.18 4.22
C ASP A 128 -7.61 -1.79 4.29
N SER A 129 -7.14 -0.95 3.35
CA SER A 129 -5.81 -0.33 3.43
C SER A 129 -5.76 0.64 4.61
N ALA A 130 -4.97 0.33 5.64
CA ALA A 130 -5.00 1.05 6.91
C ALA A 130 -3.61 1.31 7.52
N SER A 131 -3.50 2.33 8.38
CA SER A 131 -2.31 2.57 9.23
C SER A 131 -1.02 2.76 8.41
N SER A 132 -0.05 1.85 8.51
CA SER A 132 1.21 1.90 7.76
C SER A 132 1.02 1.90 6.24
N SER A 133 -0.05 1.28 5.72
CA SER A 133 -0.42 1.38 4.31
C SER A 133 -0.80 2.81 3.92
N GLU A 134 -1.50 3.52 4.82
CA GLU A 134 -1.89 4.91 4.62
C GLU A 134 -0.68 5.85 4.70
N ILE A 135 0.28 5.55 5.57
CA ILE A 135 1.53 6.29 5.68
C ILE A 135 2.30 6.20 4.35
N PHE A 136 2.49 5.00 3.83
CA PHE A 136 3.20 4.80 2.57
C PHE A 136 2.44 5.44 1.39
N ALA A 137 1.14 5.15 1.24
CA ALA A 137 0.32 5.71 0.16
C ALA A 137 0.25 7.24 0.21
N GLY A 138 0.09 7.82 1.40
CA GLY A 138 0.05 9.27 1.60
C GLY A 138 1.39 9.93 1.31
N ALA A 139 2.50 9.31 1.70
CA ALA A 139 3.83 9.81 1.37
C ALA A 139 4.07 9.83 -0.16
N ILE A 140 3.75 8.73 -0.85
CA ILE A 140 3.83 8.64 -2.32
C ILE A 140 2.97 9.72 -3.00
N LYS A 141 1.75 9.93 -2.49
CA LYS A 141 0.84 10.95 -3.01
C LYS A 141 1.37 12.36 -2.82
N ASP A 142 1.72 12.73 -1.58
CA ASP A 142 2.12 14.09 -1.24
C ASP A 142 3.44 14.50 -1.90
N HIS A 143 4.33 13.54 -2.14
CA HIS A 143 5.55 13.75 -2.93
C HIS A 143 5.31 13.69 -4.45
N ASN A 144 4.10 13.47 -4.92
CA ASN A 144 3.76 13.27 -6.35
C ASN A 144 4.61 12.16 -7.00
N ARG A 145 5.02 11.15 -6.22
CA ARG A 145 5.93 10.10 -6.66
C ARG A 145 5.23 9.03 -7.51
N GLY A 146 3.94 8.87 -7.33
CA GLY A 146 3.11 7.90 -8.06
C GLY A 146 1.63 8.23 -7.96
N LYS A 147 0.80 7.49 -8.70
CA LYS A 147 -0.66 7.62 -8.66
C LYS A 147 -1.27 6.65 -7.68
N ILE A 148 -2.24 7.12 -6.91
CA ILE A 148 -3.03 6.31 -5.98
C ILE A 148 -4.37 6.00 -6.67
N ILE A 149 -4.70 4.71 -6.77
CA ILE A 149 -5.86 4.22 -7.55
C ILE A 149 -6.72 3.30 -6.68
N GLY A 150 -8.02 3.46 -6.71
CA GLY A 150 -8.95 2.62 -5.95
C GLY A 150 -10.04 3.41 -5.25
N VAL A 151 -10.30 3.10 -3.99
CA VAL A 151 -11.25 3.82 -3.14
C VAL A 151 -10.55 4.37 -1.90
N GLN A 152 -11.26 5.22 -1.15
CA GLN A 152 -10.77 5.80 0.12
C GLN A 152 -10.26 4.72 1.06
N SER A 153 -9.08 4.93 1.65
CA SER A 153 -8.54 4.04 2.67
C SER A 153 -9.27 4.16 4.01
N TYR A 154 -8.93 3.31 4.96
CA TYR A 154 -9.66 3.13 6.22
C TYR A 154 -9.71 4.39 7.11
N GLY A 155 -8.63 5.16 7.22
CA GLY A 155 -8.54 6.30 8.14
C GLY A 155 -8.07 5.95 9.55
N LYS A 156 -7.12 5.02 9.69
CA LYS A 156 -6.51 4.67 10.98
C LYS A 156 -5.27 5.53 11.23
N GLY A 157 -5.49 6.75 11.72
CA GLY A 157 -4.42 7.70 11.99
C GLY A 157 -3.95 7.76 13.44
N SER A 158 -4.15 6.72 14.25
CA SER A 158 -3.79 6.73 15.67
C SER A 158 -2.66 5.75 16.02
N ILE A 159 -1.73 6.20 16.87
CA ILE A 159 -0.69 5.38 17.48
C ILE A 159 -1.16 4.92 18.85
N GLN A 160 -0.93 3.65 19.14
CA GLN A 160 -1.30 3.05 20.42
C GLN A 160 -0.04 2.53 21.14
N GLY A 161 0.20 3.07 22.31
CA GLY A 161 1.20 2.56 23.27
C GLY A 161 0.61 1.42 24.09
N ILE A 162 1.44 0.42 24.40
CA ILE A 162 1.13 -0.65 25.35
C ILE A 162 1.95 -0.37 26.61
N PHE A 163 1.26 -0.13 27.72
CA PHE A 163 1.86 0.15 29.02
C PHE A 163 1.67 -1.07 29.91
N PRO A 164 2.74 -1.84 30.21
CA PRO A 164 2.66 -2.94 31.15
C PRO A 164 2.29 -2.39 32.53
N MET A 165 1.37 -3.05 33.21
CA MET A 165 1.01 -2.75 34.60
C MET A 165 1.57 -3.86 35.50
N ASP A 166 2.13 -3.50 36.65
CA ASP A 166 2.89 -4.39 37.54
C ASP A 166 2.08 -5.58 38.13
N ALA A 167 0.80 -5.65 37.92
CA ALA A 167 -0.07 -6.69 38.41
C ALA A 167 -0.36 -7.77 37.34
N ALA A 168 0.17 -8.95 37.52
CA ALA A 168 -0.27 -10.21 36.87
C ALA A 168 -0.27 -10.24 35.33
N GLY A 169 0.69 -9.57 34.66
CA GLY A 169 0.79 -9.60 33.20
C GLY A 169 -0.31 -8.84 32.47
N VAL A 170 -0.97 -7.91 33.17
CA VAL A 170 -1.97 -6.99 32.58
C VAL A 170 -1.27 -5.81 31.96
N GLY A 171 -1.72 -5.36 30.81
CA GLY A 171 -1.24 -4.17 30.13
C GLY A 171 -2.40 -3.24 29.72
N MET A 172 -2.15 -1.94 29.73
CA MET A 172 -3.08 -0.93 29.24
C MET A 172 -2.67 -0.49 27.83
N ARG A 173 -3.62 -0.40 26.91
CA ARG A 173 -3.43 0.09 25.55
C ARG A 173 -4.11 1.44 25.41
N LEU A 174 -3.33 2.47 25.13
CA LEU A 174 -3.80 3.84 25.00
C LEU A 174 -3.37 4.45 23.67
N THR A 175 -4.21 5.31 23.11
CA THR A 175 -3.80 6.19 22.01
C THR A 175 -2.90 7.30 22.57
N THR A 176 -1.67 7.40 22.09
CA THR A 176 -0.67 8.37 22.53
C THR A 176 -0.46 9.48 21.52
N ALA A 177 -0.56 9.18 20.22
CA ALA A 177 -0.32 10.17 19.17
C ALA A 177 -1.18 9.89 17.92
N HIS A 178 -1.18 10.84 17.00
CA HIS A 178 -1.81 10.73 15.68
C HIS A 178 -0.79 10.90 14.56
N PHE A 179 -1.06 10.26 13.42
CA PHE A 179 -0.29 10.39 12.19
C PHE A 179 -0.78 11.55 11.33
N TYR A 180 0.17 12.23 10.70
CA TYR A 180 -0.07 13.29 9.72
C TYR A 180 0.78 13.04 8.47
N SER A 181 0.21 13.34 7.32
CA SER A 181 0.89 13.22 6.04
C SER A 181 2.03 14.26 5.90
N PRO A 182 2.90 14.16 4.89
CA PRO A 182 3.91 15.17 4.60
C PRO A 182 3.35 16.58 4.48
N THR A 183 2.15 16.75 3.96
CA THR A 183 1.47 18.06 3.83
C THR A 183 0.69 18.46 5.09
N GLY A 184 0.76 17.67 6.17
CA GLY A 184 0.11 17.94 7.46
C GLY A 184 -1.36 17.53 7.54
N GLN A 185 -1.86 16.74 6.59
CA GLN A 185 -3.22 16.22 6.65
C GLN A 185 -3.32 15.07 7.65
N PRO A 186 -4.34 15.04 8.53
CA PRO A 186 -4.52 13.93 9.45
C PRO A 186 -5.03 12.68 8.73
N TYR A 187 -4.49 11.52 9.05
CA TYR A 187 -5.04 10.25 8.55
C TYR A 187 -6.27 9.80 9.35
N SER A 188 -6.39 10.22 10.61
CA SER A 188 -7.46 9.77 11.51
C SER A 188 -8.84 10.15 10.97
N ARG A 189 -9.69 9.15 10.68
CA ARG A 189 -11.03 9.27 10.11
C ARG A 189 -11.10 9.90 8.71
N VAL A 190 -9.95 10.20 8.12
CA VAL A 190 -9.85 10.80 6.79
C VAL A 190 -9.27 9.78 5.81
N GLY A 191 -8.18 9.10 6.17
CA GLY A 191 -7.48 8.19 5.29
C GLY A 191 -6.79 8.87 4.12
N VAL A 192 -6.46 8.10 3.10
CA VAL A 192 -5.88 8.55 1.85
C VAL A 192 -6.93 8.48 0.74
N SER A 193 -7.23 9.62 0.12
CA SER A 193 -8.10 9.66 -1.06
C SER A 193 -7.30 9.25 -2.30
N PRO A 194 -7.80 8.38 -3.16
CA PRO A 194 -7.14 8.05 -4.41
C PRO A 194 -7.12 9.26 -5.37
N ASP A 195 -6.17 9.25 -6.31
CA ASP A 195 -6.15 10.19 -7.44
C ASP A 195 -7.15 9.78 -8.52
N LEU A 196 -7.35 8.47 -8.66
CA LEU A 196 -8.33 7.87 -9.56
C LEU A 196 -9.27 6.96 -8.76
N TRP A 197 -10.52 7.41 -8.66
CA TRP A 197 -11.58 6.64 -8.00
C TRP A 197 -12.05 5.49 -8.89
N VAL A 198 -11.87 4.27 -8.41
CA VAL A 198 -12.32 3.06 -9.10
C VAL A 198 -13.01 2.16 -8.09
N GLN A 199 -14.32 2.05 -8.22
CA GLN A 199 -15.10 1.12 -7.41
C GLN A 199 -15.12 -0.24 -8.09
N GLN A 200 -14.69 -1.27 -7.37
CA GLN A 200 -14.76 -2.64 -7.86
C GLN A 200 -16.22 -3.11 -7.81
N THR A 201 -16.81 -3.36 -8.96
CA THR A 201 -18.17 -3.89 -9.06
C THR A 201 -18.10 -5.31 -9.62
N ALA A 202 -18.53 -6.28 -8.83
CA ALA A 202 -18.80 -7.61 -9.34
C ALA A 202 -19.98 -7.52 -10.32
N ARG A 203 -19.85 -8.07 -11.53
CA ARG A 203 -20.93 -8.16 -12.52
C ARG A 203 -21.22 -9.62 -12.82
N PRO A 204 -22.49 -10.03 -12.93
CA PRO A 204 -22.81 -11.36 -13.44
C PRO A 204 -22.41 -11.46 -14.93
N ASP A 205 -21.85 -12.59 -15.32
CA ASP A 205 -21.68 -12.96 -16.73
C ASP A 205 -23.02 -13.44 -17.35
N ALA A 206 -22.95 -13.84 -18.61
CA ALA A 206 -24.13 -14.33 -19.34
C ALA A 206 -24.72 -15.63 -18.72
N SER A 207 -23.98 -16.33 -17.85
CA SER A 207 -24.41 -17.52 -17.12
C SER A 207 -24.94 -17.22 -15.72
N GLY A 208 -24.85 -15.95 -15.27
CA GLY A 208 -25.20 -15.50 -13.92
C GLY A 208 -24.10 -15.70 -12.89
N GLN A 209 -22.91 -16.14 -13.30
CA GLN A 209 -21.76 -16.27 -12.42
C GLN A 209 -21.10 -14.90 -12.21
N MET A 210 -20.83 -14.52 -10.95
CA MET A 210 -20.20 -13.25 -10.62
C MET A 210 -18.74 -13.24 -11.11
N ILE A 211 -18.45 -12.39 -12.10
CA ILE A 211 -17.08 -12.11 -12.55
C ILE A 211 -16.56 -10.91 -11.79
N ASN A 212 -15.49 -11.11 -11.04
CA ASN A 212 -14.69 -10.02 -10.49
C ASN A 212 -13.68 -9.57 -11.56
N ASN A 213 -14.09 -8.61 -12.40
CA ASN A 213 -13.11 -7.87 -13.18
C ASN A 213 -12.40 -6.90 -12.24
N ASP A 214 -11.09 -7.08 -12.07
CA ASP A 214 -10.28 -6.15 -11.28
C ASP A 214 -10.13 -4.80 -12.01
N ALA A 215 -11.18 -3.97 -11.90
CA ALA A 215 -11.24 -2.67 -12.54
C ALA A 215 -10.12 -1.74 -12.03
N THR A 216 -9.72 -1.89 -10.76
CA THR A 216 -8.65 -1.09 -10.15
C THR A 216 -7.31 -1.41 -10.79
N LEU A 217 -6.97 -2.70 -10.90
CA LEU A 217 -5.75 -3.15 -11.58
C LEU A 217 -5.75 -2.80 -13.07
N ALA A 218 -6.88 -2.98 -13.75
CA ALA A 218 -7.01 -2.61 -15.17
C ALA A 218 -6.80 -1.11 -15.39
N THR A 219 -7.30 -0.26 -14.49
CA THR A 219 -7.08 1.19 -14.53
C THR A 219 -5.61 1.53 -14.32
N ALA A 220 -4.95 0.90 -13.35
CA ALA A 220 -3.53 1.12 -13.09
C ALA A 220 -2.66 0.73 -14.29
N LEU A 221 -2.93 -0.41 -14.91
CA LEU A 221 -2.25 -0.84 -16.13
C LEU A 221 -2.44 0.18 -17.26
N SER A 222 -3.65 0.71 -17.44
CA SER A 222 -3.93 1.74 -18.45
C SER A 222 -3.16 3.03 -18.19
N GLU A 223 -3.15 3.52 -16.96
CA GLU A 223 -2.45 4.77 -16.60
C GLU A 223 -0.92 4.66 -16.73
N ILE A 224 -0.34 3.55 -16.29
CA ILE A 224 1.10 3.31 -16.46
C ILE A 224 1.48 3.22 -17.93
N ARG A 225 0.67 2.55 -18.77
CA ARG A 225 0.92 2.51 -20.23
C ARG A 225 0.93 3.89 -20.88
N LYS A 226 0.06 4.80 -20.44
CA LYS A 226 0.06 6.20 -20.91
C LYS A 226 1.34 6.93 -20.51
N THR A 227 1.85 6.67 -19.32
CA THR A 227 3.09 7.27 -18.82
C THR A 227 4.32 6.77 -19.59
N LEU A 228 4.35 5.48 -19.93
CA LEU A 228 5.45 4.87 -20.68
C LEU A 228 5.44 5.26 -22.18
N ASN A 229 4.26 5.51 -22.75
CA ASN A 229 4.08 5.81 -24.18
C ASN A 229 3.30 7.13 -24.37
N PRO A 230 3.87 8.30 -24.06
CA PRO A 230 3.15 9.57 -24.08
C PRO A 230 2.67 10.00 -25.49
N VAL A 231 3.20 9.41 -26.57
CA VAL A 231 2.87 9.77 -27.96
C VAL A 231 1.48 9.24 -28.40
N ILE A 232 0.91 8.22 -27.72
CA ILE A 232 -0.36 7.60 -28.12
C ILE A 232 -1.59 8.34 -27.57
N SER A 233 -1.42 9.26 -26.62
CA SER A 233 -2.50 9.92 -25.89
C SER A 233 -2.92 11.31 -26.40
N GLN A 234 -2.36 11.80 -27.50
CA GLN A 234 -2.86 13.02 -28.12
C GLN A 234 -4.11 12.70 -28.97
N PRO A 235 -5.27 13.31 -28.68
CA PRO A 235 -6.42 13.20 -29.58
C PRO A 235 -6.01 13.85 -30.92
N VAL A 236 -6.17 13.07 -32.00
CA VAL A 236 -6.01 13.62 -33.37
C VAL A 236 -7.03 14.73 -33.52
N ALA A 237 -6.60 15.98 -33.41
CA ALA A 237 -7.40 17.12 -33.71
C ALA A 237 -7.79 17.00 -35.21
N ARG A 238 -9.02 16.60 -35.50
CA ARG A 238 -9.56 16.69 -36.84
C ARG A 238 -9.56 18.16 -37.26
N ARG A 239 -8.60 18.53 -38.10
CA ARG A 239 -8.69 19.77 -38.87
C ARG A 239 -9.94 19.62 -39.75
N ILE A 240 -11.04 20.26 -39.35
CA ILE A 240 -12.14 20.54 -40.25
C ILE A 240 -11.63 21.64 -41.15
N ILE A 241 -11.27 21.27 -42.39
CA ILE A 241 -11.06 22.25 -43.47
C ILE A 241 -12.45 22.68 -43.90
N ALA A 242 -12.87 23.87 -43.51
CA ALA A 242 -14.00 24.53 -44.10
C ALA A 242 -13.61 25.00 -45.52
N GLN A 243 -14.31 24.49 -46.52
CA GLN A 243 -14.38 25.08 -47.85
C GLN A 243 -15.54 26.07 -47.89
#